data_dc5ca1668661d8af135b0e3f68f54794
#
_entry.id   dc5ca1668661d8af135b0e3f68f54794
#
_cell.length_a   1.000
_cell.length_b   1.000
_cell.length_c   1.000
_cell.angle_alpha   90.00
_cell.angle_beta   90.00
_cell.angle_gamma   90.00
#
_symmetry.space_group_name_H-M   'P 1'
#
loop_
_entity.id
_entity.type
_entity.pdbx_description
1 polymer ?
#
loop_
_entity_poly.entity_id
_entity_poly.type
_entity_poly.pdbx_seq_one_letter_code
_entity_poly.pdbx_strand_id
1 'polypeptide(L)'
;INDIRQLKGLSLAVGPKGSGVRRISEKVLKFYGIDETNTKFIEIQILEAEKALINRRIDAAFFLLPARTPVVKNLAARPTLKLLNISESEALSHFIDPLEHVIVPKGAFKISPLIPHKNLDAIALPISIIISDNAGMGLGALVAAILKDKYPRQTFYNIDEDLPKFSYQGIKRLSAAEEIYKIGLPYLTEVFGLKFGLVLVYAFKPIVYIFVSTVLFIGVMNTYFNLVPIWSGITALFNSKRP
;
A
#
# COMPACT_ATOMS: atom_id res chain seq x y z
N ILE A 1 -19.96 -26.02 -2.97
CA ILE A 1 -18.51 -25.84 -2.86
C ILE A 1 -18.22 -25.10 -1.57
N ASN A 2 -17.43 -25.69 -0.67
CA ASN A 2 -17.09 -25.15 0.64
C ASN A 2 -15.58 -25.00 0.84
N ASP A 3 -14.79 -25.67 0.01
CA ASP A 3 -13.34 -25.73 0.08
C ASP A 3 -12.76 -25.57 -1.33
N ILE A 4 -11.59 -24.95 -1.41
CA ILE A 4 -10.91 -24.69 -2.70
C ILE A 4 -10.54 -26.00 -3.42
N ARG A 5 -10.28 -27.08 -2.68
CA ARG A 5 -9.98 -28.41 -3.26
C ARG A 5 -11.14 -29.00 -4.06
N GLN A 6 -12.37 -28.59 -3.77
CA GLN A 6 -13.58 -29.00 -4.50
C GLN A 6 -13.72 -28.33 -5.87
N LEU A 7 -12.84 -27.38 -6.20
CA LEU A 7 -12.79 -26.75 -7.51
C LEU A 7 -12.20 -27.65 -8.60
N LYS A 8 -11.53 -28.74 -8.22
CA LYS A 8 -10.97 -29.71 -9.17
C LYS A 8 -12.06 -30.33 -10.05
N GLY A 9 -11.82 -30.33 -11.35
CA GLY A 9 -12.77 -30.84 -12.35
C GLY A 9 -13.87 -29.87 -12.79
N LEU A 10 -13.94 -28.69 -12.17
CA LEU A 10 -14.96 -27.69 -12.47
C LEU A 10 -14.50 -26.67 -13.52
N SER A 11 -15.40 -25.76 -13.92
CA SER A 11 -15.13 -24.64 -14.82
C SER A 11 -14.84 -23.36 -14.04
N LEU A 12 -13.62 -22.84 -14.14
CA LEU A 12 -13.15 -21.70 -13.33
C LEU A 12 -12.74 -20.51 -14.22
N ALA A 13 -13.31 -19.32 -13.98
CA ALA A 13 -12.77 -18.12 -14.57
C ALA A 13 -11.52 -17.68 -13.78
N VAL A 14 -10.38 -17.77 -14.42
CA VAL A 14 -9.06 -17.49 -13.83
C VAL A 14 -8.42 -16.19 -14.36
N GLY A 15 -9.15 -15.47 -15.23
CA GLY A 15 -8.68 -14.25 -15.89
C GLY A 15 -7.93 -14.51 -17.21
N PRO A 16 -7.77 -13.47 -18.04
CA PRO A 16 -7.09 -13.56 -19.33
C PRO A 16 -5.60 -13.90 -19.18
N LYS A 17 -5.02 -14.53 -20.20
CA LYS A 17 -3.58 -14.74 -20.27
C LYS A 17 -2.79 -13.43 -20.09
N GLY A 18 -1.72 -13.48 -19.33
CA GLY A 18 -0.87 -12.32 -19.04
C GLY A 18 -1.42 -11.37 -17.97
N SER A 19 -2.65 -11.56 -17.47
CA SER A 19 -3.21 -10.74 -16.40
C SER A 19 -2.65 -11.12 -15.02
N GLY A 20 -2.69 -10.14 -14.08
CA GLY A 20 -2.34 -10.40 -12.68
C GLY A 20 -3.26 -11.42 -12.02
N VAL A 21 -4.56 -11.39 -12.36
CA VAL A 21 -5.54 -12.37 -11.87
C VAL A 21 -5.12 -13.79 -12.27
N ARG A 22 -4.79 -14.01 -13.56
CA ARG A 22 -4.37 -15.30 -14.08
C ARG A 22 -3.15 -15.82 -13.32
N ARG A 23 -2.12 -14.99 -13.18
CA ARG A 23 -0.89 -15.37 -12.49
C ARG A 23 -1.13 -15.83 -11.06
N ILE A 24 -1.98 -15.11 -10.34
CA ILE A 24 -2.25 -15.42 -8.93
C ILE A 24 -3.17 -16.62 -8.79
N SER A 25 -4.25 -16.69 -9.56
CA SER A 25 -5.17 -17.85 -9.52
C SER A 25 -4.44 -19.16 -9.82
N GLU A 26 -3.57 -19.18 -10.85
CA GLU A 26 -2.76 -20.37 -11.17
C GLU A 26 -1.82 -20.76 -10.03
N LYS A 27 -1.10 -19.80 -9.43
CA LYS A 27 -0.22 -20.09 -8.30
C LYS A 27 -0.99 -20.67 -7.10
N VAL A 28 -2.12 -20.06 -6.76
CA VAL A 28 -2.97 -20.53 -5.66
C VAL A 28 -3.54 -21.89 -5.95
N LEU A 29 -4.13 -22.11 -7.14
CA LEU A 29 -4.72 -23.39 -7.52
C LEU A 29 -3.69 -24.51 -7.56
N LYS A 30 -2.48 -24.22 -8.08
CA LYS A 30 -1.37 -25.19 -8.11
C LYS A 30 -0.97 -25.67 -6.71
N PHE A 31 -1.06 -24.80 -5.70
CA PHE A 31 -0.81 -25.19 -4.31
C PHE A 31 -1.73 -26.30 -3.83
N TYR A 32 -2.95 -26.36 -4.38
CA TYR A 32 -3.95 -27.39 -4.10
C TYR A 32 -3.96 -28.53 -5.13
N GLY A 33 -2.97 -28.60 -6.02
CA GLY A 33 -2.89 -29.62 -7.08
C GLY A 33 -3.98 -29.46 -8.15
N ILE A 34 -4.43 -28.23 -8.38
CA ILE A 34 -5.42 -27.87 -9.40
C ILE A 34 -4.73 -27.12 -10.53
N ASP A 35 -4.83 -27.61 -11.75
CA ASP A 35 -4.24 -27.03 -12.94
C ASP A 35 -5.09 -27.33 -14.21
N GLU A 36 -4.62 -26.87 -15.37
CA GLU A 36 -5.32 -27.04 -16.66
C GLU A 36 -5.46 -28.52 -17.10
N THR A 37 -4.70 -29.45 -16.54
CA THR A 37 -4.77 -30.86 -16.88
C THR A 37 -5.96 -31.56 -16.20
N ASN A 38 -6.42 -30.99 -15.10
CA ASN A 38 -7.47 -31.58 -14.27
C ASN A 38 -8.69 -30.68 -14.03
N THR A 39 -8.67 -29.43 -14.55
CA THR A 39 -9.71 -28.42 -14.29
C THR A 39 -9.83 -27.49 -15.48
N LYS A 40 -11.05 -27.13 -15.86
CA LYS A 40 -11.31 -26.26 -17.01
C LYS A 40 -11.10 -24.79 -16.66
N PHE A 41 -9.99 -24.20 -17.10
CA PHE A 41 -9.72 -22.77 -16.94
C PHE A 41 -10.37 -21.97 -18.07
N ILE A 42 -11.13 -20.94 -17.71
CA ILE A 42 -11.83 -20.04 -18.63
C ILE A 42 -11.16 -18.66 -18.58
N GLU A 43 -10.71 -18.19 -19.74
CA GLU A 43 -9.94 -16.95 -19.91
C GLU A 43 -10.85 -15.79 -20.28
N ILE A 44 -11.59 -15.25 -19.34
CA ILE A 44 -12.55 -14.16 -19.56
C ILE A 44 -12.28 -12.96 -18.66
N GLN A 45 -12.74 -11.79 -19.11
CA GLN A 45 -12.62 -10.54 -18.38
C GLN A 45 -13.56 -10.48 -17.17
N ILE A 46 -13.29 -9.57 -16.23
CA ILE A 46 -14.01 -9.44 -14.95
C ILE A 46 -15.52 -9.34 -15.13
N LEU A 47 -16.01 -8.46 -16.00
CA LEU A 47 -17.44 -8.26 -16.22
C LEU A 47 -18.11 -9.44 -16.92
N GLU A 48 -17.39 -10.16 -17.75
CA GLU A 48 -17.86 -11.38 -18.37
C GLU A 48 -17.89 -12.53 -17.38
N ALA A 49 -16.87 -12.64 -16.53
CA ALA A 49 -16.82 -13.62 -15.44
C ALA A 49 -17.97 -13.42 -14.45
N GLU A 50 -18.28 -12.16 -14.09
CA GLU A 50 -19.46 -11.84 -13.26
C GLU A 50 -20.75 -12.36 -13.89
N LYS A 51 -21.01 -12.04 -15.18
CA LYS A 51 -22.19 -12.50 -15.90
C LYS A 51 -22.24 -14.02 -16.04
N ALA A 52 -21.10 -14.65 -16.35
CA ALA A 52 -21.00 -16.10 -16.50
C ALA A 52 -21.29 -16.83 -15.19
N LEU A 53 -20.80 -16.33 -14.07
CA LEU A 53 -21.05 -16.89 -12.74
C LEU A 53 -22.52 -16.75 -12.34
N ILE A 54 -23.12 -15.57 -12.55
CA ILE A 54 -24.55 -15.32 -12.28
C ILE A 54 -25.44 -16.25 -13.10
N ASN A 55 -25.11 -16.47 -14.37
CA ASN A 55 -25.85 -17.32 -15.28
C ASN A 55 -25.47 -18.81 -15.18
N ARG A 56 -24.66 -19.18 -14.19
CA ARG A 56 -24.19 -20.57 -13.96
C ARG A 56 -23.50 -21.20 -15.16
N ARG A 57 -22.83 -20.39 -15.99
CA ARG A 57 -22.02 -20.87 -17.13
C ARG A 57 -20.63 -21.32 -16.70
N ILE A 58 -20.22 -20.91 -15.51
CA ILE A 58 -18.99 -21.30 -14.81
C ILE A 58 -19.34 -21.60 -13.35
N ASP A 59 -18.51 -22.41 -12.72
CA ASP A 59 -18.74 -22.88 -11.35
C ASP A 59 -18.11 -21.97 -10.31
N ALA A 60 -16.95 -21.36 -10.62
CA ALA A 60 -16.28 -20.38 -9.77
C ALA A 60 -15.49 -19.35 -10.58
N ALA A 61 -15.11 -18.27 -9.93
CA ALA A 61 -14.30 -17.22 -10.54
C ALA A 61 -13.35 -16.59 -9.52
N PHE A 62 -12.14 -16.26 -9.99
CA PHE A 62 -11.18 -15.45 -9.24
C PHE A 62 -11.30 -13.98 -9.64
N PHE A 63 -11.41 -13.12 -8.65
CA PHE A 63 -11.47 -11.67 -8.83
C PHE A 63 -10.35 -11.01 -8.04
N LEU A 64 -9.52 -10.24 -8.71
CA LEU A 64 -8.53 -9.38 -8.08
C LEU A 64 -9.06 -7.95 -8.11
N LEU A 65 -9.83 -7.58 -7.10
CA LEU A 65 -10.55 -6.33 -6.99
C LEU A 65 -10.57 -5.84 -5.55
N PRO A 66 -10.60 -4.52 -5.32
CA PRO A 66 -10.91 -4.01 -3.99
C PRO A 66 -12.27 -4.51 -3.51
N ALA A 67 -12.36 -4.96 -2.26
CA ALA A 67 -13.56 -5.61 -1.72
C ALA A 67 -14.82 -4.73 -1.75
N ARG A 68 -14.68 -3.41 -1.79
CA ARG A 68 -15.81 -2.46 -1.85
C ARG A 68 -16.29 -2.14 -3.26
N THR A 69 -15.73 -2.78 -4.30
CA THR A 69 -16.20 -2.55 -5.68
C THR A 69 -17.64 -3.03 -5.87
N PRO A 70 -18.41 -2.38 -6.76
CA PRO A 70 -19.78 -2.80 -7.07
C PRO A 70 -19.88 -4.27 -7.47
N VAL A 71 -18.96 -4.77 -8.28
CA VAL A 71 -18.92 -6.18 -8.71
C VAL A 71 -18.87 -7.12 -7.52
N VAL A 72 -17.94 -6.90 -6.58
CA VAL A 72 -17.79 -7.77 -5.39
C VAL A 72 -19.04 -7.69 -4.51
N LYS A 73 -19.56 -6.48 -4.26
CA LYS A 73 -20.79 -6.29 -3.47
C LYS A 73 -21.99 -6.99 -4.10
N ASN A 74 -22.16 -6.85 -5.41
CA ASN A 74 -23.27 -7.47 -6.15
C ASN A 74 -23.21 -8.99 -6.11
N LEU A 75 -22.02 -9.56 -6.30
CA LEU A 75 -21.83 -11.02 -6.22
C LEU A 75 -22.04 -11.53 -4.80
N ALA A 76 -21.44 -10.88 -3.81
CA ALA A 76 -21.58 -11.28 -2.40
C ALA A 76 -23.02 -11.19 -1.88
N ALA A 77 -23.82 -10.24 -2.39
CA ALA A 77 -25.22 -10.08 -1.99
C ALA A 77 -26.18 -11.15 -2.55
N ARG A 78 -25.73 -11.97 -3.51
CA ARG A 78 -26.57 -12.99 -4.16
C ARG A 78 -26.70 -14.24 -3.32
N PRO A 79 -27.92 -14.73 -3.01
CA PRO A 79 -28.10 -15.94 -2.21
C PRO A 79 -27.55 -17.22 -2.86
N THR A 80 -27.44 -17.22 -4.20
CA THR A 80 -26.95 -18.36 -4.98
C THR A 80 -25.43 -18.45 -5.07
N LEU A 81 -24.72 -17.39 -4.65
CA LEU A 81 -23.28 -17.29 -4.68
C LEU A 81 -22.74 -17.15 -3.26
N LYS A 82 -21.50 -17.55 -3.06
CA LYS A 82 -20.80 -17.34 -1.81
C LYS A 82 -19.32 -17.09 -2.04
N LEU A 83 -18.71 -16.36 -1.13
CA LEU A 83 -17.27 -16.26 -1.03
C LEU A 83 -16.71 -17.57 -0.48
N LEU A 84 -15.68 -18.09 -1.14
CA LEU A 84 -15.01 -19.29 -0.70
C LEU A 84 -14.02 -18.95 0.42
N ASN A 85 -14.05 -19.71 1.49
CA ASN A 85 -13.06 -19.65 2.55
C ASN A 85 -11.76 -20.30 2.09
N ILE A 86 -10.63 -19.66 2.33
CA ILE A 86 -9.30 -20.18 2.02
C ILE A 86 -8.60 -20.46 3.35
N SER A 87 -8.88 -21.60 3.95
CA SER A 87 -8.42 -21.97 5.31
C SER A 87 -6.89 -21.90 5.45
N GLU A 88 -6.16 -22.16 4.37
CA GLU A 88 -4.71 -22.15 4.35
C GLU A 88 -4.11 -20.82 3.86
N SER A 89 -4.90 -19.73 3.90
CA SER A 89 -4.47 -18.41 3.40
C SER A 89 -3.22 -17.86 4.09
N GLU A 90 -3.04 -18.15 5.38
CA GLU A 90 -1.82 -17.80 6.12
C GLU A 90 -0.61 -18.57 5.56
N ALA A 91 -0.72 -19.88 5.37
CA ALA A 91 0.34 -20.67 4.74
C ALA A 91 0.63 -20.19 3.32
N LEU A 92 -0.40 -19.91 2.51
CA LEU A 92 -0.25 -19.37 1.15
C LEU A 92 0.54 -18.04 1.13
N SER A 93 0.35 -17.17 2.11
CA SER A 93 1.08 -15.90 2.21
C SER A 93 2.58 -16.10 2.45
N HIS A 94 2.98 -17.20 3.08
CA HIS A 94 4.40 -17.56 3.26
C HIS A 94 5.04 -18.19 2.02
N PHE A 95 4.25 -18.88 1.19
CA PHE A 95 4.77 -19.60 0.01
C PHE A 95 4.65 -18.80 -1.29
N ILE A 96 3.75 -17.84 -1.36
CA ILE A 96 3.47 -17.08 -2.59
C ILE A 96 3.61 -15.58 -2.32
N ASP A 97 4.79 -15.06 -2.54
CA ASP A 97 5.02 -13.60 -2.51
C ASP A 97 4.35 -12.92 -3.73
N PRO A 98 3.63 -11.81 -3.56
CA PRO A 98 3.38 -10.99 -2.36
C PRO A 98 1.97 -11.17 -1.76
N LEU A 99 1.47 -12.39 -1.60
CA LEU A 99 0.18 -12.62 -0.96
C LEU A 99 0.23 -12.25 0.54
N GLU A 100 -0.86 -11.69 1.01
CA GLU A 100 -1.10 -11.40 2.44
C GLU A 100 -2.32 -12.19 2.91
N HIS A 101 -2.26 -12.79 4.10
CA HIS A 101 -3.43 -13.34 4.77
C HIS A 101 -4.32 -12.22 5.28
N VAL A 102 -5.62 -12.32 5.03
CA VAL A 102 -6.61 -11.36 5.51
C VAL A 102 -7.88 -12.08 5.98
N ILE A 103 -8.56 -11.48 6.95
CA ILE A 103 -9.85 -11.97 7.42
C ILE A 103 -10.95 -11.05 6.90
N VAL A 104 -11.91 -11.60 6.17
CA VAL A 104 -13.16 -10.93 5.81
C VAL A 104 -14.14 -11.12 6.96
N PRO A 105 -14.48 -10.07 7.73
CA PRO A 105 -15.33 -10.24 8.90
C PRO A 105 -16.77 -10.59 8.52
N LYS A 106 -17.46 -11.29 9.42
CA LYS A 106 -18.89 -11.54 9.27
C LYS A 106 -19.65 -10.22 9.06
N GLY A 107 -20.61 -10.21 8.14
CA GLY A 107 -21.38 -9.02 7.84
C GLY A 107 -20.67 -7.94 7.03
N ALA A 108 -19.44 -8.17 6.54
CA ALA A 108 -18.65 -7.20 5.80
C ALA A 108 -19.34 -6.62 4.56
N PHE A 109 -20.20 -7.38 3.91
CA PHE A 109 -20.96 -6.95 2.72
C PHE A 109 -22.40 -6.58 3.01
N LYS A 110 -23.02 -7.24 3.99
CA LYS A 110 -24.41 -6.97 4.39
C LYS A 110 -24.63 -7.39 5.84
N ILE A 111 -25.36 -6.56 6.60
CA ILE A 111 -25.64 -6.81 8.02
C ILE A 111 -26.95 -7.58 8.21
N SER A 112 -27.95 -7.36 7.36
CA SER A 112 -29.23 -8.05 7.44
C SER A 112 -29.70 -8.52 6.05
N PRO A 113 -29.65 -9.85 5.74
CA PRO A 113 -28.95 -10.89 6.49
C PRO A 113 -27.44 -10.68 6.52
N LEU A 114 -26.76 -11.27 7.52
CA LEU A 114 -25.29 -11.19 7.61
C LEU A 114 -24.62 -11.88 6.43
N ILE A 115 -23.80 -11.13 5.68
CA ILE A 115 -23.01 -11.66 4.57
C ILE A 115 -21.56 -11.14 4.69
N PRO A 116 -20.58 -12.04 4.83
CA PRO A 116 -20.68 -13.47 5.11
C PRO A 116 -21.25 -13.75 6.51
N HIS A 117 -21.78 -14.96 6.74
CA HIS A 117 -22.36 -15.36 8.02
C HIS A 117 -21.33 -15.57 9.14
N LYS A 118 -20.08 -15.83 8.76
CA LYS A 118 -18.93 -16.00 9.64
C LYS A 118 -17.72 -15.28 9.07
N ASN A 119 -16.68 -15.13 9.87
CA ASN A 119 -15.39 -14.67 9.37
C ASN A 119 -14.87 -15.66 8.33
N LEU A 120 -14.27 -15.16 7.25
CA LEU A 120 -13.68 -15.95 6.20
C LEU A 120 -12.21 -15.61 6.07
N ASP A 121 -11.38 -16.62 6.01
CA ASP A 121 -9.99 -16.50 5.65
C ASP A 121 -9.87 -16.27 4.15
N ALA A 122 -9.09 -15.30 3.75
CA ALA A 122 -8.90 -14.89 2.37
C ALA A 122 -7.45 -14.45 2.13
N ILE A 123 -7.13 -14.26 0.86
CA ILE A 123 -5.84 -13.72 0.43
C ILE A 123 -6.03 -12.33 -0.16
N ALA A 124 -5.08 -11.46 0.09
CA ALA A 124 -5.00 -10.13 -0.50
C ALA A 124 -3.67 -9.92 -1.21
N LEU A 125 -3.65 -8.95 -2.11
CA LEU A 125 -2.45 -8.48 -2.79
C LEU A 125 -2.28 -7.00 -2.51
N PRO A 126 -1.10 -6.55 -2.08
CA PRO A 126 -0.80 -5.14 -1.98
C PRO A 126 -0.74 -4.51 -3.38
N ILE A 127 -1.42 -3.38 -3.55
CA ILE A 127 -1.33 -2.56 -4.75
C ILE A 127 -0.33 -1.44 -4.47
N SER A 128 0.71 -1.34 -5.30
CA SER A 128 1.74 -0.32 -5.17
C SER A 128 1.72 0.66 -6.33
N ILE A 129 1.99 1.93 -6.07
CA ILE A 129 2.22 2.93 -7.10
C ILE A 129 3.72 3.13 -7.23
N ILE A 130 4.23 2.94 -8.44
CA ILE A 130 5.64 3.18 -8.79
C ILE A 130 5.70 4.46 -9.60
N ILE A 131 6.60 5.36 -9.22
CA ILE A 131 6.81 6.65 -9.88
C ILE A 131 8.23 6.65 -10.45
N SER A 132 8.41 7.15 -11.67
CA SER A 132 9.72 7.33 -12.29
C SER A 132 10.58 8.31 -11.45
N ASP A 133 11.88 8.03 -11.34
CA ASP A 133 12.84 8.93 -10.66
C ASP A 133 12.84 10.34 -11.27
N ASN A 134 12.51 10.48 -12.55
CA ASN A 134 12.43 11.76 -13.24
C ASN A 134 11.14 12.56 -12.96
N ALA A 135 10.18 11.96 -12.26
CA ALA A 135 8.87 12.59 -12.00
C ALA A 135 8.90 13.74 -10.98
N GLY A 136 10.04 13.91 -10.31
CA GLY A 136 10.23 14.94 -9.30
C GLY A 136 9.53 14.66 -7.95
N MET A 137 10.12 15.17 -6.88
CA MET A 137 9.61 14.97 -5.51
C MET A 137 8.19 15.51 -5.30
N GLY A 138 7.85 16.64 -5.95
CA GLY A 138 6.54 17.27 -5.79
C GLY A 138 5.38 16.40 -6.30
N LEU A 139 5.55 15.71 -7.44
CA LEU A 139 4.53 14.77 -7.94
C LEU A 139 4.38 13.56 -7.01
N GLY A 140 5.49 13.03 -6.53
CA GLY A 140 5.47 11.93 -5.58
C GLY A 140 4.78 12.28 -4.27
N ALA A 141 5.05 13.47 -3.74
CA ALA A 141 4.38 14.02 -2.57
C ALA A 141 2.86 14.18 -2.81
N LEU A 142 2.46 14.72 -3.96
CA LEU A 142 1.05 14.85 -4.31
C LEU A 142 0.33 13.51 -4.37
N VAL A 143 0.94 12.51 -5.02
CA VAL A 143 0.38 11.15 -5.09
C VAL A 143 0.26 10.54 -3.69
N ALA A 144 1.29 10.65 -2.86
CA ALA A 144 1.27 10.16 -1.48
C ALA A 144 0.17 10.83 -0.64
N ALA A 145 0.00 12.14 -0.80
CA ALA A 145 -1.06 12.90 -0.13
C ALA A 145 -2.46 12.46 -0.54
N ILE A 146 -2.68 12.26 -1.85
CA ILE A 146 -3.96 11.75 -2.38
C ILE A 146 -4.24 10.34 -1.85
N LEU A 147 -3.23 9.48 -1.83
CA LEU A 147 -3.38 8.12 -1.28
C LEU A 147 -3.77 8.16 0.19
N LYS A 148 -3.12 8.99 0.99
CA LYS A 148 -3.42 9.15 2.41
C LYS A 148 -4.83 9.67 2.66
N ASP A 149 -5.32 10.60 1.81
CA ASP A 149 -6.68 11.15 1.90
C ASP A 149 -7.75 10.16 1.45
N LYS A 150 -7.52 9.46 0.32
CA LYS A 150 -8.53 8.60 -0.31
C LYS A 150 -8.59 7.17 0.22
N TYR A 151 -7.48 6.70 0.82
CA TYR A 151 -7.40 5.37 1.41
C TYR A 151 -7.27 5.49 2.93
N PRO A 152 -8.36 5.79 3.63
CA PRO A 152 -8.34 5.90 5.08
C PRO A 152 -8.01 4.54 5.72
N ARG A 153 -7.42 4.60 6.89
CA ARG A 153 -6.88 3.52 7.73
C ARG A 153 -7.79 2.30 7.97
N GLN A 154 -9.05 2.37 7.61
CA GLN A 154 -10.02 1.28 7.83
C GLN A 154 -10.38 0.60 6.52
N THR A 155 -9.67 -0.48 6.22
CA THR A 155 -10.14 -1.49 5.28
C THR A 155 -11.01 -2.52 6.02
N PHE A 156 -11.83 -3.30 5.30
CA PHE A 156 -12.56 -4.44 5.86
C PHE A 156 -11.68 -5.45 6.55
N TYR A 157 -10.46 -5.53 6.12
CA TYR A 157 -9.48 -6.47 6.58
C TYR A 157 -8.89 -5.91 7.86
N ASN A 158 -8.86 -6.70 8.93
CA ASN A 158 -8.10 -6.39 10.14
C ASN A 158 -6.60 -6.41 9.80
N ILE A 159 -6.18 -5.43 9.03
CA ILE A 159 -4.78 -5.10 8.89
C ILE A 159 -4.56 -4.03 9.95
N ASP A 160 -3.91 -4.39 11.05
CA ASP A 160 -3.52 -3.47 12.14
C ASP A 160 -2.51 -2.42 11.70
N GLU A 161 -2.30 -2.27 10.40
CA GLU A 161 -1.32 -1.38 9.83
C GLU A 161 -1.96 -0.16 9.17
N ASP A 162 -1.34 0.99 9.41
CA ASP A 162 -1.68 2.24 8.75
C ASP A 162 -1.45 2.14 7.23
N LEU A 163 -2.51 2.29 6.46
CA LEU A 163 -2.43 2.42 5.00
C LEU A 163 -2.46 3.92 4.63
N PRO A 164 -1.79 4.33 3.59
CA PRO A 164 -0.86 3.58 2.73
C PRO A 164 0.49 3.29 3.39
N LYS A 165 1.10 2.13 3.06
CA LYS A 165 2.42 1.71 3.56
C LYS A 165 3.36 1.34 2.41
N PHE A 166 4.67 1.22 2.70
CA PHE A 166 5.64 0.70 1.75
C PHE A 166 5.72 -0.82 1.87
N SER A 167 5.13 -1.52 0.91
CA SER A 167 5.01 -3.00 0.96
C SER A 167 6.15 -3.73 0.24
N TYR A 168 6.87 -3.08 -0.68
CA TYR A 168 7.90 -3.72 -1.49
C TYR A 168 9.30 -3.51 -0.94
N GLN A 169 10.04 -4.61 -0.72
CA GLN A 169 11.47 -4.58 -0.46
C GLN A 169 12.23 -4.55 -1.81
N GLY A 170 13.30 -3.77 -1.90
CA GLY A 170 14.12 -3.66 -3.11
C GLY A 170 13.79 -2.54 -4.08
N ILE A 171 12.68 -1.81 -3.87
CA ILE A 171 12.38 -0.57 -4.59
C ILE A 171 12.71 0.62 -3.69
N LYS A 172 13.44 1.60 -4.22
CA LYS A 172 13.77 2.83 -3.49
C LYS A 172 12.50 3.53 -3.05
N ARG A 173 12.40 3.79 -1.76
CA ARG A 173 11.28 4.55 -1.19
C ARG A 173 11.42 6.01 -1.54
N LEU A 174 10.30 6.65 -1.87
CA LEU A 174 10.27 8.08 -2.11
C LEU A 174 10.22 8.82 -0.78
N SER A 175 11.27 9.62 -0.47
CA SER A 175 11.40 10.34 0.80
C SER A 175 10.22 11.27 1.10
N ALA A 176 9.70 11.95 0.08
CA ALA A 176 8.51 12.81 0.21
C ALA A 176 7.25 12.03 0.63
N ALA A 177 7.06 10.80 0.10
CA ALA A 177 5.95 9.94 0.50
C ALA A 177 6.13 9.44 1.95
N GLU A 178 7.34 9.07 2.31
CA GLU A 178 7.67 8.62 3.67
C GLU A 178 7.40 9.72 4.72
N GLU A 179 7.77 10.95 4.41
CA GLU A 179 7.49 12.11 5.24
C GLU A 179 5.98 12.32 5.44
N ILE A 180 5.19 12.30 4.34
CA ILE A 180 3.73 12.48 4.39
C ILE A 180 3.05 11.35 5.16
N TYR A 181 3.50 10.11 5.01
CA TYR A 181 2.90 8.98 5.73
C TYR A 181 3.18 9.02 7.23
N LYS A 182 4.38 9.44 7.65
CA LYS A 182 4.78 9.55 9.06
C LYS A 182 4.23 10.80 9.74
N ILE A 183 4.46 11.96 9.16
CA ILE A 183 4.22 13.26 9.80
C ILE A 183 2.85 13.84 9.43
N GLY A 184 2.34 13.52 8.25
CA GLY A 184 1.11 14.08 7.71
C GLY A 184 1.35 15.11 6.62
N LEU A 185 0.28 15.81 6.25
CA LEU A 185 0.34 16.86 5.24
C LEU A 185 1.00 18.12 5.82
N PRO A 186 1.90 18.78 5.07
CA PRO A 186 2.48 20.04 5.50
C PRO A 186 1.43 21.14 5.73
N TYR A 187 1.59 21.99 6.74
CA TYR A 187 0.67 23.07 7.07
C TYR A 187 0.30 23.97 5.88
N LEU A 188 1.27 24.25 4.99
CA LEU A 188 1.00 25.04 3.80
C LEU A 188 -0.05 24.44 2.85
N THR A 189 -0.33 23.13 2.95
CA THR A 189 -1.40 22.50 2.17
C THR A 189 -2.79 22.84 2.68
N GLU A 190 -2.93 23.15 3.97
CA GLU A 190 -4.19 23.62 4.55
C GLU A 190 -4.49 25.05 4.10
N VAL A 191 -3.46 25.91 4.07
CA VAL A 191 -3.61 27.34 3.73
C VAL A 191 -3.81 27.55 2.23
N PHE A 192 -3.00 26.90 1.40
CA PHE A 192 -2.94 27.14 -0.05
C PHE A 192 -3.57 26.05 -0.89
N GLY A 193 -4.19 25.03 -0.26
CA GLY A 193 -4.68 23.85 -0.91
C GLY A 193 -3.60 22.84 -1.28
N LEU A 194 -3.99 21.59 -1.44
CA LEU A 194 -3.07 20.45 -1.54
C LEU A 194 -2.00 20.61 -2.63
N LYS A 195 -2.40 20.99 -3.85
CA LYS A 195 -1.47 21.09 -4.98
C LYS A 195 -0.45 22.23 -4.78
N PHE A 196 -0.91 23.40 -4.45
CA PHE A 196 -0.07 24.59 -4.37
C PHE A 196 0.79 24.57 -3.10
N GLY A 197 0.25 24.12 -1.98
CA GLY A 197 0.99 23.95 -0.73
C GLY A 197 2.14 22.96 -0.86
N LEU A 198 1.95 21.83 -1.53
CA LEU A 198 3.02 20.86 -1.77
C LEU A 198 4.10 21.41 -2.70
N VAL A 199 3.72 22.12 -3.77
CA VAL A 199 4.70 22.79 -4.65
C VAL A 199 5.54 23.77 -3.86
N LEU A 200 4.93 24.62 -3.04
CA LEU A 200 5.66 25.57 -2.19
C LEU A 200 6.63 24.86 -1.25
N VAL A 201 6.17 23.84 -0.51
CA VAL A 201 7.02 23.12 0.43
C VAL A 201 8.23 22.49 -0.27
N TYR A 202 7.99 21.71 -1.33
CA TYR A 202 9.08 20.95 -1.96
C TYR A 202 9.97 21.77 -2.89
N ALA A 203 9.47 22.87 -3.48
CA ALA A 203 10.30 23.78 -4.26
C ALA A 203 11.20 24.66 -3.37
N PHE A 204 10.70 25.13 -2.22
CA PHE A 204 11.44 26.02 -1.34
C PHE A 204 12.23 25.32 -0.23
N LYS A 205 11.96 24.04 0.05
CA LYS A 205 12.66 23.26 1.07
C LYS A 205 14.19 23.34 0.96
N PRO A 206 14.85 23.17 -0.21
CA PRO A 206 16.29 23.29 -0.31
C PRO A 206 16.80 24.70 -0.01
N ILE A 207 16.05 25.74 -0.39
CA ILE A 207 16.40 27.15 -0.13
C ILE A 207 16.38 27.41 1.37
N VAL A 208 15.36 26.92 2.08
CA VAL A 208 15.26 27.04 3.54
C VAL A 208 16.43 26.35 4.23
N TYR A 209 16.82 25.15 3.79
CA TYR A 209 17.97 24.45 4.37
C TYR A 209 19.28 25.22 4.16
N ILE A 210 19.51 25.76 2.97
CA ILE A 210 20.69 26.58 2.69
C ILE A 210 20.69 27.83 3.60
N PHE A 211 19.56 28.50 3.72
CA PHE A 211 19.45 29.71 4.57
C PHE A 211 19.72 29.36 6.05
N VAL A 212 19.09 28.33 6.60
CA VAL A 212 19.30 27.91 8.00
C VAL A 212 20.75 27.49 8.25
N SER A 213 21.35 26.71 7.35
CA SER A 213 22.76 26.30 7.47
C SER A 213 23.72 27.51 7.41
N THR A 214 23.45 28.51 6.57
CA THR A 214 24.23 29.75 6.47
C THR A 214 24.11 30.55 7.75
N VAL A 215 22.92 30.73 8.29
CA VAL A 215 22.71 31.47 9.56
C VAL A 215 23.42 30.76 10.72
N LEU A 216 23.31 29.43 10.81
CA LEU A 216 24.03 28.66 11.83
C LEU A 216 25.55 28.81 11.68
N PHE A 217 26.07 28.71 10.46
CA PHE A 217 27.50 28.90 10.18
C PHE A 217 27.99 30.25 10.60
N ILE A 218 27.28 31.34 10.22
CA ILE A 218 27.60 32.70 10.63
C ILE A 218 27.57 32.83 12.16
N GLY A 219 26.56 32.26 12.83
CA GLY A 219 26.46 32.25 14.29
C GLY A 219 27.66 31.57 14.96
N VAL A 220 28.05 30.38 14.48
CA VAL A 220 29.22 29.65 14.98
C VAL A 220 30.50 30.43 14.74
N MET A 221 30.70 31.03 13.55
CA MET A 221 31.86 31.82 13.22
C MET A 221 31.95 33.07 14.08
N ASN A 222 30.84 33.76 14.29
CA ASN A 222 30.80 34.92 15.17
C ASN A 222 31.17 34.56 16.62
N THR A 223 30.68 33.47 17.13
CA THR A 223 31.04 32.96 18.47
C THR A 223 32.51 32.59 18.53
N TYR A 224 33.06 31.95 17.51
CA TYR A 224 34.48 31.59 17.43
C TYR A 224 35.37 32.83 17.43
N PHE A 225 35.08 33.82 16.56
CA PHE A 225 35.86 35.05 16.49
C PHE A 225 35.80 35.89 17.77
N ASN A 226 34.68 35.83 18.51
CA ASN A 226 34.57 36.52 19.80
C ASN A 226 35.31 35.80 20.93
N LEU A 227 35.49 34.48 20.84
CA LEU A 227 36.22 33.69 21.83
C LEU A 227 37.75 33.68 21.61
N VAL A 228 38.20 33.77 20.36
CA VAL A 228 39.65 33.78 20.04
C VAL A 228 40.44 34.86 20.76
N PRO A 229 39.98 36.15 20.83
CA PRO A 229 40.67 37.18 21.57
C PRO A 229 40.76 36.92 23.08
N ILE A 230 39.72 36.32 23.64
CA ILE A 230 39.68 35.96 25.07
C ILE A 230 40.73 34.88 25.36
N TRP A 231 40.84 33.89 24.50
CA TRP A 231 41.86 32.82 24.62
C TRP A 231 43.29 33.34 24.47
N SER A 232 43.53 34.24 23.51
CA SER A 232 44.85 34.86 23.35
C SER A 232 45.23 35.74 24.53
N GLY A 233 44.27 36.43 25.15
CA GLY A 233 44.47 37.18 26.39
C GLY A 233 44.79 36.28 27.59
N ILE A 234 44.13 35.15 27.73
CA ILE A 234 44.40 34.18 28.80
C ILE A 234 45.78 33.54 28.61
N THR A 235 46.17 33.15 27.41
CA THR A 235 47.49 32.58 27.15
C THR A 235 48.62 33.57 27.36
N ALA A 236 48.42 34.85 27.06
CA ALA A 236 49.39 35.94 27.35
C ALA A 236 49.59 36.11 28.88
N LEU A 237 48.53 36.06 29.67
CA LEU A 237 48.61 36.12 31.13
C LEU A 237 49.37 34.93 31.76
N PHE A 238 49.24 33.74 31.20
CA PHE A 238 49.97 32.56 31.66
C PHE A 238 51.47 32.59 31.27
N ASN A 239 51.80 33.16 30.12
CA ASN A 239 53.18 33.25 29.66
C ASN A 239 53.95 34.42 30.35
N SER A 240 53.27 35.44 30.85
CA SER A 240 53.92 36.56 31.58
C SER A 240 54.33 36.19 32.99
N LYS A 241 53.98 35.02 33.50
CA LYS A 241 54.33 34.54 34.86
C LYS A 241 55.41 33.46 34.89
N ARG A 242 56.19 33.28 33.83
CA ARG A 242 57.39 32.44 33.87
C ARG A 242 58.59 33.40 34.10
N PRO A 243 59.36 33.16 35.22
CA PRO A 243 60.56 33.92 35.53
C PRO A 243 61.67 33.63 34.54
#